data_73ce1462d870e3a743091c866c43dd92
#
_entry.id   73ce1462d870e3a743091c866c43dd92
#
_cell.length_a   1.000
_cell.length_b   1.000
_cell.length_c   1.000
_cell.angle_alpha   90.00
_cell.angle_beta   90.00
_cell.angle_gamma   90.00
#
_symmetry.space_group_name_H-M   'P 1'
#
loop_
_entity.id
_entity.type
_entity.pdbx_description
1 polymer ?
#
loop_
_entity_poly.entity_id
_entity_poly.type
_entity_poly.pdbx_seq_one_letter_code
_entity_poly.pdbx_strand_id
1 'polypeptide(L)'
;MEERVIRVLLVEDSEEDAQVILATLASGGFSVVSRRVETAEQLRGALQSDGWSVVLSDFNLPDFSAIEALDLLRTLKAQIPMIVVTGAIGEESAAAVIKAGATDLVTKQGLHRLIPVVERNLRELDSLRQYEAALAALNESEARFRAIAANLPGVVFQALLYEDGTADLAYVSEGSHLVLGVTADVLMSHPELILDMILPEDRKSFLANRIQAATQLAPRNWEGRIRIGVNGQEIKWVNLRASVRKLSSGVVISDGIISNITESKLAQHAIEVQQHQLRQLASHVERVKEEERGHIAREIHDDLGGTLTAAKIDLSWIRSRLGPDQAALAEKADSMEALLDSAIEATGRISRSLRPLVLDYGVAAAIEWQVKEFRKRMGITCDFVCSREDIMLDREFSTALFRIFQETLTNIAKHAGASHVDISLEDDGNEVLLTVTDDGRGIDTHDLHKNGSYGIRGMRERAGFLGGTIDISGASGAGTQVRVCLPAKRPSHAVDS
;
A
#
# COMPACT_ATOMS: atom_id res chain seq x y z
N MET A 1 -51.69 -30.04 -3.10
CA MET A 1 -51.31 -30.42 -1.73
C MET A 1 -50.05 -31.22 -1.87
N GLU A 2 -48.94 -30.77 -1.28
CA GLU A 2 -47.70 -31.59 -1.28
C GLU A 2 -47.94 -32.83 -0.47
N GLU A 3 -47.64 -33.99 -1.04
CA GLU A 3 -47.74 -35.30 -0.42
C GLU A 3 -46.73 -35.35 0.75
N ARG A 4 -47.22 -35.28 1.98
CA ARG A 4 -46.37 -35.36 3.19
C ARG A 4 -45.96 -36.81 3.43
N VAL A 5 -44.80 -37.20 2.96
CA VAL A 5 -44.23 -38.53 3.23
C VAL A 5 -43.78 -38.60 4.69
N ILE A 6 -44.33 -39.59 5.42
CA ILE A 6 -43.91 -39.93 6.79
C ILE A 6 -43.44 -41.38 6.88
N ARG A 7 -42.41 -41.62 7.68
CA ARG A 7 -41.92 -42.98 7.96
C ARG A 7 -42.39 -43.39 9.36
N VAL A 8 -43.29 -44.37 9.37
CA VAL A 8 -43.94 -44.84 10.60
C VAL A 8 -43.38 -46.19 11.01
N LEU A 9 -42.81 -46.24 12.23
CA LEU A 9 -42.46 -47.53 12.83
C LEU A 9 -43.63 -47.95 13.74
N LEU A 10 -44.30 -49.04 13.36
CA LEU A 10 -45.49 -49.51 14.04
C LEU A 10 -45.15 -50.73 14.90
N VAL A 11 -45.37 -50.61 16.18
CA VAL A 11 -45.18 -51.68 17.18
C VAL A 11 -46.55 -52.22 17.51
N GLU A 12 -46.97 -53.26 16.83
CA GLU A 12 -48.32 -53.82 16.82
C GLU A 12 -48.29 -55.30 16.44
N ASP A 13 -48.93 -56.19 17.21
CA ASP A 13 -49.03 -57.64 16.96
C ASP A 13 -50.19 -57.98 16.02
N SER A 14 -51.26 -57.14 16.05
CA SER A 14 -52.41 -57.35 15.16
C SER A 14 -52.22 -56.72 13.80
N GLU A 15 -52.24 -57.49 12.75
CA GLU A 15 -52.15 -57.01 11.36
C GLU A 15 -53.37 -56.16 10.97
N GLU A 16 -54.55 -56.54 11.47
CA GLU A 16 -55.79 -55.79 11.21
C GLU A 16 -55.75 -54.38 11.83
N ASP A 17 -55.29 -54.25 13.08
CA ASP A 17 -55.16 -52.97 13.76
C ASP A 17 -54.07 -52.09 13.09
N ALA A 18 -53.01 -52.73 12.69
CA ALA A 18 -51.95 -52.05 11.94
C ALA A 18 -52.47 -51.43 10.63
N GLN A 19 -53.27 -52.18 9.86
CA GLN A 19 -53.87 -51.69 8.62
C GLN A 19 -54.84 -50.51 8.87
N VAL A 20 -55.65 -50.60 9.92
CA VAL A 20 -56.59 -49.53 10.30
C VAL A 20 -55.85 -48.26 10.67
N ILE A 21 -54.77 -48.35 11.47
CA ILE A 21 -53.93 -47.21 11.85
C ILE A 21 -53.32 -46.57 10.61
N LEU A 22 -52.70 -47.35 9.70
CA LEU A 22 -52.07 -46.87 8.46
C LEU A 22 -53.09 -46.22 7.51
N ALA A 23 -54.28 -46.84 7.35
CA ALA A 23 -55.37 -46.29 6.53
C ALA A 23 -55.87 -44.95 7.11
N THR A 24 -55.91 -44.81 8.46
CA THR A 24 -56.26 -43.54 9.11
C THR A 24 -55.27 -42.45 8.79
N LEU A 25 -53.98 -42.70 8.87
CA LEU A 25 -52.94 -41.76 8.50
C LEU A 25 -53.01 -41.36 7.02
N ALA A 26 -53.21 -42.34 6.15
CA ALA A 26 -53.36 -42.09 4.70
C ALA A 26 -54.59 -41.21 4.40
N SER A 27 -55.71 -41.41 5.09
CA SER A 27 -56.92 -40.58 4.95
C SER A 27 -56.68 -39.13 5.41
N GLY A 28 -55.71 -38.90 6.29
CA GLY A 28 -55.27 -37.58 6.75
C GLY A 28 -54.29 -36.86 5.79
N GLY A 29 -54.03 -37.43 4.60
CA GLY A 29 -53.17 -36.81 3.57
C GLY A 29 -51.70 -37.14 3.74
N PHE A 30 -51.33 -38.11 4.57
CA PHE A 30 -49.94 -38.60 4.65
C PHE A 30 -49.66 -39.70 3.63
N SER A 31 -48.53 -39.62 2.94
CA SER A 31 -47.95 -40.73 2.21
C SER A 31 -47.08 -41.55 3.19
N VAL A 32 -47.58 -42.72 3.60
CA VAL A 32 -47.01 -43.49 4.69
C VAL A 32 -46.08 -44.57 4.19
N VAL A 33 -44.82 -44.52 4.60
CA VAL A 33 -43.85 -45.63 4.51
C VAL A 33 -43.77 -46.29 5.88
N SER A 34 -44.23 -47.49 6.03
CA SER A 34 -44.29 -48.15 7.34
C SER A 34 -43.48 -49.42 7.44
N ARG A 35 -43.05 -49.72 8.66
CA ARG A 35 -42.53 -51.05 9.05
C ARG A 35 -43.22 -51.48 10.34
N ARG A 36 -43.82 -52.66 10.32
CA ARG A 36 -44.41 -53.30 11.49
C ARG A 36 -43.39 -54.18 12.21
N VAL A 37 -43.35 -54.09 13.52
CA VAL A 37 -42.52 -54.90 14.43
C VAL A 37 -43.38 -55.41 15.59
N GLU A 38 -43.11 -56.59 16.07
CA GLU A 38 -43.94 -57.30 17.09
C GLU A 38 -43.12 -57.55 18.37
N THR A 39 -41.78 -57.53 18.27
CA THR A 39 -40.89 -57.85 19.37
C THR A 39 -39.86 -56.71 19.65
N ALA A 40 -39.34 -56.69 20.89
CA ALA A 40 -38.29 -55.74 21.28
C ALA A 40 -37.02 -55.83 20.42
N GLU A 41 -36.67 -57.06 19.96
CA GLU A 41 -35.51 -57.30 19.10
C GLU A 41 -35.73 -56.72 17.70
N GLN A 42 -36.91 -56.91 17.12
CA GLN A 42 -37.28 -56.30 15.85
C GLN A 42 -37.33 -54.75 15.94
N LEU A 43 -37.87 -54.21 17.06
CA LEU A 43 -37.90 -52.77 17.31
C LEU A 43 -36.47 -52.23 17.38
N ARG A 44 -35.56 -52.85 18.11
CA ARG A 44 -34.15 -52.48 18.19
C ARG A 44 -33.49 -52.50 16.82
N GLY A 45 -33.70 -53.56 16.03
CA GLY A 45 -33.17 -53.66 14.68
C GLY A 45 -33.71 -52.58 13.72
N ALA A 46 -35.00 -52.22 13.86
CA ALA A 46 -35.62 -51.16 13.05
C ALA A 46 -35.12 -49.75 13.43
N LEU A 47 -34.87 -49.50 14.71
CA LEU A 47 -34.35 -48.22 15.20
C LEU A 47 -32.87 -47.97 14.82
N GLN A 48 -32.13 -49.01 14.44
CA GLN A 48 -30.76 -48.86 13.89
C GLN A 48 -30.77 -48.32 12.46
N SER A 49 -31.91 -48.40 11.76
CA SER A 49 -32.06 -47.72 10.45
C SER A 49 -32.59 -46.32 10.64
N ASP A 50 -31.89 -45.32 10.07
CA ASP A 50 -32.26 -43.91 10.19
C ASP A 50 -33.55 -43.53 9.48
N GLY A 51 -34.21 -42.51 9.98
CA GLY A 51 -35.23 -41.74 9.27
C GLY A 51 -36.69 -42.04 9.65
N TRP A 52 -36.97 -42.64 10.81
CA TRP A 52 -38.33 -42.73 11.31
C TRP A 52 -38.87 -41.36 11.73
N SER A 53 -40.12 -41.09 11.30
CA SER A 53 -40.81 -39.81 11.64
C SER A 53 -41.58 -39.94 12.96
N VAL A 54 -42.17 -41.11 13.23
CA VAL A 54 -42.95 -41.38 14.43
C VAL A 54 -42.95 -42.89 14.72
N VAL A 55 -42.98 -43.24 15.99
CA VAL A 55 -43.27 -44.59 16.46
C VAL A 55 -44.72 -44.63 16.96
N LEU A 56 -45.51 -45.54 16.44
CA LEU A 56 -46.85 -45.84 16.93
C LEU A 56 -46.83 -47.22 17.61
N SER A 57 -47.23 -47.32 18.86
CA SER A 57 -47.15 -48.57 19.59
C SER A 57 -48.45 -48.92 20.24
N ASP A 58 -48.88 -50.16 20.12
CA ASP A 58 -49.90 -50.66 21.05
C ASP A 58 -49.37 -50.64 22.49
N PHE A 59 -50.26 -50.47 23.45
CA PHE A 59 -49.92 -50.45 24.87
C PHE A 59 -49.52 -51.84 25.38
N ASN A 60 -50.27 -52.91 25.01
CA ASN A 60 -50.06 -54.26 25.43
C ASN A 60 -49.74 -55.16 24.21
N LEU A 61 -48.53 -55.65 24.16
CA LEU A 61 -48.09 -56.65 23.19
C LEU A 61 -47.85 -57.95 23.96
N PRO A 62 -47.90 -59.13 23.29
CA PRO A 62 -47.76 -60.44 23.95
C PRO A 62 -46.43 -60.57 24.74
N ASP A 63 -45.34 -60.07 24.19
CA ASP A 63 -44.00 -60.36 24.69
C ASP A 63 -43.32 -59.10 25.29
N PHE A 64 -43.84 -57.85 25.13
CA PHE A 64 -43.32 -56.66 25.70
C PHE A 64 -44.34 -55.49 25.72
N SER A 65 -44.10 -54.45 26.46
CA SER A 65 -45.02 -53.32 26.65
C SER A 65 -44.56 -52.02 25.99
N ALA A 66 -45.49 -51.07 25.79
CA ALA A 66 -45.17 -49.74 25.32
C ALA A 66 -44.12 -49.03 26.21
N ILE A 67 -44.09 -49.31 27.53
CA ILE A 67 -43.11 -48.73 28.46
C ILE A 67 -41.71 -49.26 28.17
N GLU A 68 -41.58 -50.57 27.90
CA GLU A 68 -40.29 -51.16 27.49
C GLU A 68 -39.86 -50.68 26.13
N ALA A 69 -40.77 -50.40 25.19
CA ALA A 69 -40.46 -49.72 23.94
C ALA A 69 -39.91 -48.30 24.11
N LEU A 70 -40.49 -47.54 25.06
CA LEU A 70 -40.00 -46.19 25.43
C LEU A 70 -38.60 -46.26 26.05
N ASP A 71 -38.35 -47.22 26.94
CA ASP A 71 -37.02 -47.38 27.53
C ASP A 71 -35.97 -47.78 26.48
N LEU A 72 -36.35 -48.54 25.44
CA LEU A 72 -35.49 -48.89 24.33
C LEU A 72 -35.17 -47.63 23.49
N LEU A 73 -36.15 -46.80 23.16
CA LEU A 73 -35.95 -45.52 22.47
C LEU A 73 -34.99 -44.61 23.22
N ARG A 74 -35.18 -44.51 24.56
CA ARG A 74 -34.34 -43.73 25.46
C ARG A 74 -32.90 -44.26 25.49
N THR A 75 -32.72 -45.59 25.61
CA THR A 75 -31.42 -46.26 25.65
C THR A 75 -30.64 -46.02 24.36
N LEU A 76 -31.30 -46.02 23.22
CA LEU A 76 -30.74 -45.79 21.89
C LEU A 76 -30.62 -44.27 21.56
N LYS A 77 -31.03 -43.37 22.47
CA LYS A 77 -31.08 -41.92 22.25
C LYS A 77 -31.82 -41.52 20.98
N ALA A 78 -32.83 -42.31 20.59
CA ALA A 78 -33.63 -42.04 19.40
C ALA A 78 -34.58 -40.85 19.69
N GLN A 79 -34.36 -39.76 19.04
CA GLN A 79 -35.22 -38.54 19.11
C GLN A 79 -36.40 -38.69 18.15
N ILE A 80 -37.26 -39.69 18.39
CA ILE A 80 -38.43 -40.01 17.58
C ILE A 80 -39.65 -39.97 18.49
N PRO A 81 -40.69 -39.18 18.16
CA PRO A 81 -41.90 -39.14 18.97
C PRO A 81 -42.58 -40.53 18.97
N MET A 82 -42.95 -40.99 20.14
CA MET A 82 -43.71 -42.23 20.30
C MET A 82 -45.13 -41.91 20.80
N ILE A 83 -46.10 -42.33 20.01
CA ILE A 83 -47.51 -42.22 20.31
C ILE A 83 -48.06 -43.62 20.63
N VAL A 84 -48.68 -43.74 21.75
CA VAL A 84 -49.31 -45.06 22.12
C VAL A 84 -50.74 -45.10 21.63
N VAL A 85 -51.10 -46.17 20.92
CA VAL A 85 -52.44 -46.44 20.39
C VAL A 85 -53.01 -47.66 21.10
N THR A 86 -54.05 -47.48 21.88
CA THR A 86 -54.55 -48.56 22.75
C THR A 86 -56.08 -48.75 22.68
N GLY A 87 -56.58 -50.01 22.86
CA GLY A 87 -58.01 -50.31 22.83
C GLY A 87 -58.77 -49.69 24.02
N ALA A 88 -58.40 -50.08 25.24
CA ALA A 88 -58.96 -49.54 26.47
C ALA A 88 -57.84 -49.48 27.53
N ILE A 89 -57.69 -48.38 28.16
CA ILE A 89 -56.64 -48.16 29.16
C ILE A 89 -57.23 -47.41 30.37
N GLY A 90 -56.89 -47.85 31.58
CA GLY A 90 -57.26 -47.13 32.79
C GLY A 90 -56.42 -45.83 32.95
N GLU A 91 -56.97 -44.87 33.70
CA GLU A 91 -56.32 -43.57 33.92
C GLU A 91 -54.91 -43.70 34.50
N GLU A 92 -54.68 -44.67 35.40
CA GLU A 92 -53.35 -44.90 36.00
C GLU A 92 -52.33 -45.37 34.97
N SER A 93 -52.72 -46.28 34.07
CA SER A 93 -51.82 -46.79 33.00
C SER A 93 -51.57 -45.72 31.96
N ALA A 94 -52.55 -44.88 31.62
CA ALA A 94 -52.37 -43.76 30.71
C ALA A 94 -51.36 -42.73 31.30
N ALA A 95 -51.47 -42.41 32.58
CA ALA A 95 -50.52 -41.54 33.27
C ALA A 95 -49.11 -42.14 33.33
N ALA A 96 -49.00 -43.48 33.52
CA ALA A 96 -47.71 -44.19 33.55
C ALA A 96 -46.98 -44.08 32.21
N VAL A 97 -47.65 -44.27 31.09
CA VAL A 97 -47.09 -44.19 29.74
C VAL A 97 -46.58 -42.79 29.40
N ILE A 98 -47.36 -41.76 29.71
CA ILE A 98 -46.93 -40.38 29.50
C ILE A 98 -45.73 -40.04 30.39
N LYS A 99 -45.72 -40.49 31.68
CA LYS A 99 -44.54 -40.35 32.54
C LYS A 99 -43.33 -41.10 32.05
N ALA A 100 -43.52 -42.26 31.39
CA ALA A 100 -42.43 -43.00 30.79
C ALA A 100 -41.81 -42.32 29.56
N GLY A 101 -42.48 -41.27 28.99
CA GLY A 101 -41.97 -40.47 27.88
C GLY A 101 -42.71 -40.63 26.56
N ALA A 102 -43.88 -41.24 26.56
CA ALA A 102 -44.75 -41.19 25.39
C ALA A 102 -45.17 -39.75 25.09
N THR A 103 -45.08 -39.33 23.83
CA THR A 103 -45.44 -37.98 23.43
C THR A 103 -46.94 -37.73 23.43
N ASP A 104 -47.71 -38.79 23.17
CA ASP A 104 -49.16 -38.73 23.26
C ASP A 104 -49.78 -40.14 23.38
N LEU A 105 -51.10 -40.19 23.63
CA LEU A 105 -51.91 -41.41 23.71
C LEU A 105 -53.21 -41.22 22.90
N VAL A 106 -53.54 -42.21 22.09
CA VAL A 106 -54.76 -42.23 21.26
C VAL A 106 -55.47 -43.59 21.49
N THR A 107 -56.78 -43.57 21.70
CA THR A 107 -57.55 -44.81 21.79
C THR A 107 -57.90 -45.37 20.41
N LYS A 108 -57.93 -46.72 20.24
CA LYS A 108 -58.32 -47.37 18.97
C LYS A 108 -59.76 -47.00 18.54
N GLN A 109 -60.64 -46.63 19.48
CA GLN A 109 -61.96 -46.03 19.21
C GLN A 109 -61.95 -44.59 18.74
N GLY A 110 -60.87 -43.86 19.09
CA GLY A 110 -60.68 -42.46 18.75
C GLY A 110 -59.59 -42.19 17.70
N LEU A 111 -59.34 -43.09 16.77
CA LEU A 111 -58.27 -42.98 15.77
C LEU A 111 -58.33 -41.72 14.90
N HIS A 112 -59.49 -41.06 14.79
CA HIS A 112 -59.60 -39.77 14.10
C HIS A 112 -58.70 -38.66 14.76
N ARG A 113 -58.32 -38.82 16.03
CA ARG A 113 -57.41 -37.94 16.76
C ARG A 113 -55.94 -38.22 16.43
N LEU A 114 -55.60 -39.35 15.80
CA LEU A 114 -54.24 -39.71 15.49
C LEU A 114 -53.59 -38.69 14.53
N ILE A 115 -54.35 -38.23 13.52
CA ILE A 115 -53.85 -37.27 12.50
C ILE A 115 -53.37 -35.98 13.19
N PRO A 116 -54.21 -35.20 13.96
CA PRO A 116 -53.76 -33.98 14.58
C PRO A 116 -52.64 -34.19 15.61
N VAL A 117 -52.61 -35.34 16.29
CA VAL A 117 -51.55 -35.71 17.22
C VAL A 117 -50.21 -35.90 16.50
N VAL A 118 -50.21 -36.68 15.42
CA VAL A 118 -49.00 -36.89 14.60
C VAL A 118 -48.52 -35.54 14.02
N GLU A 119 -49.41 -34.75 13.45
CA GLU A 119 -49.04 -33.43 12.90
C GLU A 119 -48.41 -32.50 13.93
N ARG A 120 -48.95 -32.47 15.15
CA ARG A 120 -48.39 -31.67 16.23
C ARG A 120 -47.00 -32.14 16.60
N ASN A 121 -46.83 -33.44 16.82
CA ASN A 121 -45.54 -34.01 17.23
C ASN A 121 -44.46 -33.82 16.14
N LEU A 122 -44.80 -33.96 14.86
CA LEU A 122 -43.89 -33.70 13.77
C LEU A 122 -43.48 -32.24 13.69
N ARG A 123 -44.43 -31.32 13.86
CA ARG A 123 -44.11 -29.86 13.87
C ARG A 123 -43.19 -29.44 15.05
N GLU A 124 -43.44 -30.03 16.22
CA GLU A 124 -42.59 -29.76 17.42
C GLU A 124 -41.15 -30.27 17.18
N LEU A 125 -41.02 -31.50 16.61
CA LEU A 125 -39.74 -32.10 16.30
C LEU A 125 -38.98 -31.29 15.24
N ASP A 126 -39.65 -30.83 14.18
CA ASP A 126 -39.04 -30.01 13.13
C ASP A 126 -38.59 -28.64 13.65
N SER A 127 -39.41 -28.03 14.53
CA SER A 127 -39.03 -26.75 15.17
C SER A 127 -37.81 -26.92 16.07
N LEU A 128 -37.71 -28.01 16.82
CA LEU A 128 -36.53 -28.28 17.67
C LEU A 128 -35.28 -28.50 16.81
N ARG A 129 -35.38 -29.31 15.75
CA ARG A 129 -34.26 -29.54 14.81
C ARG A 129 -33.80 -28.27 14.13
N GLN A 130 -34.71 -27.38 13.72
CA GLN A 130 -34.36 -26.07 13.13
C GLN A 130 -33.67 -25.19 14.13
N TYR A 131 -34.11 -25.13 15.38
CA TYR A 131 -33.47 -24.39 16.43
C TYR A 131 -32.04 -24.86 16.73
N GLU A 132 -31.86 -26.19 16.88
CA GLU A 132 -30.54 -26.78 17.12
C GLU A 132 -29.58 -26.53 15.94
N ALA A 133 -30.06 -26.67 14.69
CA ALA A 133 -29.27 -26.38 13.50
C ALA A 133 -28.87 -24.91 13.41
N ALA A 134 -29.78 -23.97 13.74
CA ALA A 134 -29.49 -22.55 13.75
C ALA A 134 -28.46 -22.18 14.85
N LEU A 135 -28.57 -22.79 16.03
CA LEU A 135 -27.62 -22.58 17.11
C LEU A 135 -26.23 -23.12 16.77
N ALA A 136 -26.17 -24.32 16.17
CA ALA A 136 -24.90 -24.89 15.70
C ALA A 136 -24.23 -24.02 14.62
N ALA A 137 -25.00 -23.52 13.65
CA ALA A 137 -24.50 -22.63 12.61
C ALA A 137 -24.00 -21.29 13.17
N LEU A 138 -24.69 -20.72 14.18
CA LEU A 138 -24.25 -19.52 14.87
C LEU A 138 -22.92 -19.74 15.59
N ASN A 139 -22.82 -20.81 16.38
CA ASN A 139 -21.59 -21.16 17.10
C ASN A 139 -20.40 -21.39 16.16
N GLU A 140 -20.64 -22.06 15.04
CA GLU A 140 -19.59 -22.26 14.02
C GLU A 140 -19.16 -20.93 13.39
N SER A 141 -20.11 -20.04 13.09
CA SER A 141 -19.81 -18.72 12.53
C SER A 141 -19.00 -17.85 13.50
N GLU A 142 -19.38 -17.86 14.79
CA GLU A 142 -18.61 -17.13 15.83
C GLU A 142 -17.20 -17.69 16.00
N ALA A 143 -17.05 -19.01 16.03
CA ALA A 143 -15.74 -19.64 16.15
C ALA A 143 -14.84 -19.31 14.94
N ARG A 144 -15.40 -19.32 13.74
CA ARG A 144 -14.72 -18.93 12.50
C ARG A 144 -14.28 -17.47 12.55
N PHE A 145 -15.16 -16.55 12.97
CA PHE A 145 -14.84 -15.15 13.12
C PHE A 145 -13.68 -14.93 14.10
N ARG A 146 -13.74 -15.55 15.28
CA ARG A 146 -12.68 -15.44 16.31
C ARG A 146 -11.34 -15.97 15.79
N ALA A 147 -11.35 -17.11 15.09
CA ALA A 147 -10.13 -17.67 14.49
C ALA A 147 -9.51 -16.75 13.43
N ILE A 148 -10.32 -16.13 12.57
CA ILE A 148 -9.82 -15.16 11.59
C ILE A 148 -9.24 -13.94 12.31
N ALA A 149 -9.96 -13.37 13.26
CA ALA A 149 -9.53 -12.18 14.00
C ALA A 149 -8.22 -12.42 14.79
N ALA A 150 -8.01 -13.61 15.33
CA ALA A 150 -6.79 -13.98 16.05
C ALA A 150 -5.57 -14.13 15.14
N ASN A 151 -5.76 -14.50 13.87
CA ASN A 151 -4.66 -14.69 12.90
C ASN A 151 -4.31 -13.43 12.10
N LEU A 152 -5.08 -12.35 12.21
CA LEU A 152 -4.75 -11.09 11.55
C LEU A 152 -3.57 -10.40 12.26
N PRO A 153 -2.60 -9.82 11.50
CA PRO A 153 -1.46 -9.12 12.10
C PRO A 153 -1.90 -7.74 12.63
N GLY A 154 -2.60 -7.73 13.77
CA GLY A 154 -3.12 -6.52 14.38
C GLY A 154 -4.19 -6.77 15.41
N VAL A 155 -4.81 -5.69 15.88
CA VAL A 155 -5.93 -5.71 16.81
C VAL A 155 -7.21 -5.46 16.03
N VAL A 156 -8.04 -6.46 15.87
CA VAL A 156 -9.39 -6.28 15.33
C VAL A 156 -10.27 -5.74 16.45
N PHE A 157 -11.02 -4.70 16.14
CA PHE A 157 -11.90 -4.07 17.13
C PHE A 157 -13.24 -3.65 16.52
N GLN A 158 -14.25 -3.58 17.38
CA GLN A 158 -15.51 -2.91 17.13
C GLN A 158 -15.73 -1.87 18.22
N ALA A 159 -15.94 -0.62 17.84
CA ALA A 159 -16.19 0.48 18.76
C ALA A 159 -17.52 1.16 18.46
N LEU A 160 -18.21 1.56 19.52
CA LEU A 160 -19.36 2.46 19.47
C LEU A 160 -18.84 3.89 19.58
N LEU A 161 -19.12 4.72 18.57
CA LEU A 161 -18.65 6.10 18.53
C LEU A 161 -19.76 7.07 18.91
N TYR A 162 -19.44 8.05 19.74
CA TYR A 162 -20.33 9.11 20.17
C TYR A 162 -19.93 10.46 19.57
N GLU A 163 -20.91 11.35 19.41
CA GLU A 163 -20.70 12.67 18.79
C GLU A 163 -19.78 13.60 19.63
N ASP A 164 -19.74 13.39 20.95
CA ASP A 164 -18.84 14.09 21.87
C ASP A 164 -17.37 13.66 21.75
N GLY A 165 -17.11 12.67 20.91
CA GLY A 165 -15.78 12.10 20.70
C GLY A 165 -15.40 11.02 21.71
N THR A 166 -16.31 10.54 22.55
CA THR A 166 -16.11 9.34 23.37
C THR A 166 -16.34 8.08 22.54
N ALA A 167 -15.88 6.94 23.02
CA ALA A 167 -16.10 5.65 22.39
C ALA A 167 -16.08 4.53 23.43
N ASP A 168 -16.97 3.55 23.23
CA ASP A 168 -16.93 2.28 23.94
C ASP A 168 -16.43 1.17 23.03
N LEU A 169 -15.87 0.11 23.61
CA LEU A 169 -15.38 -1.05 22.86
C LEU A 169 -16.35 -2.22 23.01
N ALA A 170 -17.02 -2.58 21.93
CA ALA A 170 -17.91 -3.74 21.89
C ALA A 170 -17.17 -5.06 21.66
N TYR A 171 -16.02 -5.00 20.96
CA TYR A 171 -15.16 -6.15 20.71
C TYR A 171 -13.70 -5.73 20.51
N VAL A 172 -12.79 -6.53 21.05
CA VAL A 172 -11.35 -6.43 20.83
C VAL A 172 -10.78 -7.84 20.68
N SER A 173 -9.97 -8.09 19.67
CA SER A 173 -9.30 -9.39 19.48
C SER A 173 -8.13 -9.56 20.46
N GLU A 174 -7.76 -10.82 20.73
CA GLU A 174 -6.63 -11.18 21.61
C GLU A 174 -5.27 -10.63 21.13
N GLY A 175 -5.15 -10.27 19.84
CA GLY A 175 -3.99 -9.58 19.28
C GLY A 175 -3.64 -8.26 19.98
N SER A 176 -4.54 -7.72 20.80
CA SER A 176 -4.33 -6.49 21.60
C SER A 176 -3.13 -6.60 22.53
N HIS A 177 -2.90 -7.76 23.13
CA HIS A 177 -1.75 -7.96 24.01
C HIS A 177 -0.41 -7.80 23.26
N LEU A 178 -0.31 -8.30 22.03
CA LEU A 178 0.92 -8.23 21.23
C LEU A 178 1.19 -6.81 20.68
N VAL A 179 0.14 -6.12 20.25
CA VAL A 179 0.28 -4.80 19.61
C VAL A 179 0.27 -3.66 20.61
N LEU A 180 -0.69 -3.71 21.56
CA LEU A 180 -0.93 -2.63 22.52
C LEU A 180 -0.34 -2.94 23.93
N GLY A 181 0.05 -4.18 24.20
CA GLY A 181 0.56 -4.60 25.50
C GLY A 181 -0.52 -4.75 26.59
N VAL A 182 -1.80 -4.70 26.20
CA VAL A 182 -2.97 -4.78 27.11
C VAL A 182 -3.93 -5.83 26.58
N THR A 183 -4.50 -6.64 27.47
CA THR A 183 -5.47 -7.68 27.10
C THR A 183 -6.81 -7.08 26.65
N ALA A 184 -7.56 -7.83 25.84
CA ALA A 184 -8.86 -7.42 25.33
C ALA A 184 -9.85 -7.08 26.45
N ASP A 185 -9.90 -7.90 27.50
CA ASP A 185 -10.83 -7.70 28.63
C ASP A 185 -10.58 -6.37 29.36
N VAL A 186 -9.30 -6.03 29.56
CA VAL A 186 -8.93 -4.75 30.20
C VAL A 186 -9.32 -3.57 29.32
N LEU A 187 -9.08 -3.66 28.00
CA LEU A 187 -9.46 -2.58 27.08
C LEU A 187 -10.98 -2.42 26.96
N MET A 188 -11.75 -3.50 26.96
CA MET A 188 -13.21 -3.43 26.93
C MET A 188 -13.80 -2.86 28.24
N SER A 189 -13.12 -3.11 29.39
CA SER A 189 -13.52 -2.55 30.67
C SER A 189 -13.08 -1.09 30.84
N HIS A 190 -11.99 -0.69 30.20
CA HIS A 190 -11.36 0.63 30.31
C HIS A 190 -10.98 1.20 28.93
N PRO A 191 -11.97 1.60 28.09
CA PRO A 191 -11.73 2.11 26.73
C PRO A 191 -10.87 3.38 26.69
N GLU A 192 -10.86 4.17 27.77
CA GLU A 192 -10.05 5.38 27.95
C GLU A 192 -8.54 5.12 27.85
N LEU A 193 -8.08 3.92 28.19
CA LEU A 193 -6.67 3.53 28.12
C LEU A 193 -6.08 3.72 26.72
N ILE A 194 -6.88 3.53 25.67
CA ILE A 194 -6.42 3.75 24.30
C ILE A 194 -5.94 5.19 24.09
N LEU A 195 -6.68 6.16 24.61
CA LEU A 195 -6.31 7.56 24.51
C LEU A 195 -5.08 7.89 25.37
N ASP A 196 -4.96 7.26 26.54
CA ASP A 196 -3.82 7.47 27.43
C ASP A 196 -2.52 6.91 26.87
N MET A 197 -2.60 5.82 26.10
CA MET A 197 -1.46 5.24 25.40
C MET A 197 -0.96 6.12 24.26
N ILE A 198 -1.81 6.93 23.63
CA ILE A 198 -1.41 7.81 22.52
C ILE A 198 -0.51 8.94 23.05
N LEU A 199 0.60 9.22 22.37
CA LEU A 199 1.47 10.32 22.73
C LEU A 199 0.70 11.66 22.72
N PRO A 200 1.00 12.59 23.65
CA PRO A 200 0.26 13.86 23.76
C PRO A 200 0.15 14.64 22.45
N GLU A 201 1.23 14.63 21.64
CA GLU A 201 1.30 15.35 20.36
C GLU A 201 0.32 14.77 19.33
N ASP A 202 0.04 13.46 19.39
CA ASP A 202 -0.78 12.74 18.42
C ASP A 202 -2.27 12.64 18.86
N ARG A 203 -2.60 12.94 20.13
CA ARG A 203 -3.97 12.85 20.68
C ARG A 203 -4.96 13.74 19.95
N LYS A 204 -4.57 14.97 19.60
CA LYS A 204 -5.46 15.92 18.92
C LYS A 204 -5.89 15.39 17.55
N SER A 205 -4.98 14.84 16.76
CA SER A 205 -5.27 14.27 15.45
C SER A 205 -6.13 13.02 15.56
N PHE A 206 -5.90 12.16 16.57
CA PHE A 206 -6.71 10.98 16.83
C PHE A 206 -8.16 11.33 17.18
N LEU A 207 -8.36 12.29 18.10
CA LEU A 207 -9.70 12.74 18.49
C LEU A 207 -10.45 13.39 17.32
N ALA A 208 -9.78 14.25 16.54
CA ALA A 208 -10.38 14.84 15.36
C ALA A 208 -10.83 13.78 14.34
N ASN A 209 -10.00 12.78 14.08
CA ASN A 209 -10.34 11.65 13.20
C ASN A 209 -11.55 10.86 13.74
N ARG A 210 -11.63 10.64 15.07
CA ARG A 210 -12.74 9.93 15.72
C ARG A 210 -14.05 10.71 15.63
N ILE A 211 -14.03 12.02 15.93
CA ILE A 211 -15.20 12.90 15.85
C ILE A 211 -15.70 12.99 14.41
N GLN A 212 -14.80 13.19 13.45
CA GLN A 212 -15.16 13.23 12.03
C GLN A 212 -15.85 11.93 11.59
N ALA A 213 -15.34 10.78 12.03
CA ALA A 213 -15.93 9.49 11.72
C ALA A 213 -17.33 9.34 12.31
N ALA A 214 -17.54 9.77 13.57
CA ALA A 214 -18.83 9.70 14.22
C ALA A 214 -19.89 10.62 13.59
N THR A 215 -19.49 11.83 13.19
CA THR A 215 -20.42 12.85 12.65
C THR A 215 -20.67 12.71 11.16
N GLN A 216 -19.66 12.36 10.38
CA GLN A 216 -19.73 12.31 8.91
C GLN A 216 -19.85 10.89 8.35
N LEU A 217 -19.84 9.86 9.20
CA LEU A 217 -19.80 8.44 8.81
C LEU A 217 -18.65 8.13 7.84
N ALA A 218 -17.51 8.83 8.02
CA ALA A 218 -16.34 8.70 7.16
C ALA A 218 -15.48 7.51 7.59
N PRO A 219 -14.85 6.79 6.65
CA PRO A 219 -13.86 5.78 6.98
C PRO A 219 -12.72 6.39 7.79
N ARG A 220 -12.22 5.64 8.78
CA ARG A 220 -11.08 6.05 9.59
C ARG A 220 -9.78 5.54 8.98
N ASN A 221 -8.81 6.42 8.87
CA ASN A 221 -7.41 6.09 8.62
C ASN A 221 -6.57 7.07 9.44
N TRP A 222 -5.87 6.55 10.45
CA TRP A 222 -5.07 7.35 11.34
C TRP A 222 -3.75 6.63 11.64
N GLU A 223 -2.66 7.37 11.61
CA GLU A 223 -1.34 6.92 12.03
C GLU A 223 -0.85 7.77 13.17
N GLY A 224 -0.27 7.15 14.18
CA GLY A 224 0.29 7.85 15.33
C GLY A 224 1.12 6.94 16.20
N ARG A 225 1.68 7.52 17.24
CA ARG A 225 2.56 6.84 18.19
C ARG A 225 1.80 6.51 19.46
N ILE A 226 2.01 5.31 19.92
CA ILE A 226 1.51 4.84 21.22
C ILE A 226 2.67 4.45 22.11
N ARG A 227 2.45 4.59 23.42
CA ARG A 227 3.38 4.19 24.46
C ARG A 227 2.85 2.92 25.11
N ILE A 228 3.70 1.87 25.12
CA ILE A 228 3.34 0.56 25.69
C ILE A 228 4.37 0.10 26.71
N GLY A 229 4.07 -0.99 27.46
CA GLY A 229 4.95 -1.57 28.47
C GLY A 229 4.71 -1.05 29.89
N VAL A 230 5.25 -1.76 30.87
CA VAL A 230 4.98 -1.58 32.32
C VAL A 230 5.34 -0.19 32.85
N ASN A 231 6.01 0.67 32.17
CA ASN A 231 6.27 2.07 32.55
C ASN A 231 6.22 3.00 31.30
N GLY A 232 5.54 2.55 30.22
CA GLY A 232 5.46 3.32 29.00
C GLY A 232 6.82 3.53 28.31
N GLN A 233 7.73 2.57 28.40
CA GLN A 233 9.11 2.69 27.92
C GLN A 233 9.24 2.41 26.41
N GLU A 234 8.30 1.72 25.80
CA GLU A 234 8.35 1.36 24.39
C GLU A 234 7.36 2.23 23.60
N ILE A 235 7.85 2.86 22.53
CA ILE A 235 7.03 3.62 21.59
C ILE A 235 6.87 2.81 20.32
N LYS A 236 5.61 2.58 19.92
CA LYS A 236 5.25 1.95 18.64
C LYS A 236 4.48 2.91 17.76
N TRP A 237 4.73 2.83 16.47
CA TRP A 237 3.87 3.42 15.46
C TRP A 237 2.72 2.47 15.15
N VAL A 238 1.51 2.98 15.20
CA VAL A 238 0.32 2.22 14.83
C VAL A 238 -0.45 2.91 13.70
N ASN A 239 -1.09 2.08 12.86
CA ASN A 239 -2.07 2.53 11.88
C ASN A 239 -3.44 1.95 12.25
N LEU A 240 -4.42 2.82 12.44
CA LEU A 240 -5.82 2.46 12.67
C LEU A 240 -6.59 2.66 11.36
N ARG A 241 -7.18 1.59 10.86
CA ARG A 241 -8.09 1.62 9.71
C ARG A 241 -9.43 1.03 10.10
N ALA A 242 -10.52 1.76 9.84
CA ALA A 242 -11.84 1.27 10.15
C ALA A 242 -12.89 1.79 9.15
N SER A 243 -13.92 0.98 8.92
CA SER A 243 -15.17 1.39 8.32
C SER A 243 -16.12 1.89 9.42
N VAL A 244 -17.00 2.81 9.05
CA VAL A 244 -17.96 3.40 9.97
C VAL A 244 -19.36 3.27 9.38
N ARG A 245 -20.31 2.83 10.20
CA ARG A 245 -21.70 2.64 9.79
C ARG A 245 -22.65 3.04 10.93
N LYS A 246 -23.84 3.50 10.54
CA LYS A 246 -24.91 3.81 11.50
C LYS A 246 -25.92 2.68 11.52
N LEU A 247 -26.25 2.20 12.69
CA LEU A 247 -27.30 1.21 12.88
C LEU A 247 -28.70 1.86 12.80
N SER A 248 -29.72 1.03 12.60
CA SER A 248 -31.14 1.46 12.65
C SER A 248 -31.54 2.06 14.00
N SER A 249 -30.84 1.70 15.07
CA SER A 249 -30.96 2.30 16.41
C SER A 249 -30.41 3.72 16.54
N GLY A 250 -29.69 4.23 15.51
CA GLY A 250 -28.99 5.51 15.56
C GLY A 250 -27.57 5.45 16.07
N VAL A 251 -27.12 4.31 16.61
CA VAL A 251 -25.75 4.12 17.12
C VAL A 251 -24.75 4.05 15.97
N VAL A 252 -23.62 4.74 16.08
CA VAL A 252 -22.53 4.71 15.13
C VAL A 252 -21.50 3.66 15.55
N ILE A 253 -21.20 2.73 14.64
CA ILE A 253 -20.23 1.65 14.87
C ILE A 253 -19.02 1.86 13.97
N SER A 254 -17.84 1.62 14.52
CA SER A 254 -16.56 1.58 13.83
C SER A 254 -15.97 0.18 13.93
N ASP A 255 -15.90 -0.52 12.81
CA ASP A 255 -15.30 -1.84 12.67
C ASP A 255 -13.92 -1.70 12.02
N GLY A 256 -12.85 -2.15 12.68
CA GLY A 256 -11.52 -1.88 12.16
C GLY A 256 -10.39 -2.75 12.71
N ILE A 257 -9.19 -2.37 12.28
CA ILE A 257 -7.94 -3.00 12.69
C ILE A 257 -6.91 -1.92 13.08
N ILE A 258 -6.16 -2.19 14.14
CA ILE A 258 -4.96 -1.43 14.53
C ILE A 258 -3.75 -2.31 14.24
N SER A 259 -2.86 -1.85 13.37
CA SER A 259 -1.65 -2.57 12.97
C SER A 259 -0.41 -1.87 13.49
N ASN A 260 0.60 -2.62 13.91
CA ASN A 260 1.92 -2.07 14.23
C ASN A 260 2.69 -1.81 12.92
N ILE A 261 3.07 -0.55 12.70
CA ILE A 261 3.81 -0.10 11.51
C ILE A 261 5.20 0.43 11.85
N THR A 262 5.73 0.11 13.06
CA THR A 262 7.02 0.62 13.54
C THR A 262 8.17 0.25 12.61
N GLU A 263 8.28 -1.02 12.22
CA GLU A 263 9.32 -1.47 11.29
C GLU A 263 9.24 -0.75 9.93
N SER A 264 8.04 -0.58 9.41
CA SER A 264 7.81 0.15 8.15
C SER A 264 8.26 1.60 8.24
N LYS A 265 7.94 2.30 9.35
CA LYS A 265 8.36 3.69 9.59
C LYS A 265 9.89 3.80 9.77
N LEU A 266 10.51 2.88 10.50
CA LEU A 266 11.96 2.85 10.66
C LEU A 266 12.67 2.58 9.33
N ALA A 267 12.19 1.64 8.53
CA ALA A 267 12.74 1.35 7.20
C ALA A 267 12.59 2.56 6.26
N GLN A 268 11.44 3.21 6.25
CA GLN A 268 11.21 4.42 5.47
C GLN A 268 12.18 5.55 5.86
N HIS A 269 12.33 5.79 7.17
CA HIS A 269 13.26 6.82 7.68
C HIS A 269 14.71 6.49 7.31
N ALA A 270 15.13 5.22 7.43
CA ALA A 270 16.48 4.80 7.03
C ALA A 270 16.74 5.05 5.54
N ILE A 271 15.75 4.79 4.67
CA ILE A 271 15.85 5.07 3.22
C ILE A 271 15.99 6.59 2.99
N GLU A 272 15.21 7.42 3.65
CA GLU A 272 15.28 8.88 3.54
C GLU A 272 16.66 9.41 3.95
N VAL A 273 17.20 8.93 5.07
CA VAL A 273 18.55 9.28 5.55
C VAL A 273 19.61 8.84 4.53
N GLN A 274 19.55 7.61 4.01
CA GLN A 274 20.48 7.12 3.00
C GLN A 274 20.41 7.94 1.70
N GLN A 275 19.21 8.28 1.25
CA GLN A 275 19.04 9.13 0.07
C GLN A 275 19.65 10.51 0.27
N HIS A 276 19.49 11.09 1.45
CA HIS A 276 20.11 12.38 1.78
C HIS A 276 21.63 12.28 1.76
N GLN A 277 22.20 11.25 2.39
CA GLN A 277 23.66 11.03 2.40
C GLN A 277 24.23 10.81 0.99
N LEU A 278 23.52 10.04 0.14
CA LEU A 278 23.93 9.82 -1.25
C LEU A 278 23.93 11.14 -2.05
N ARG A 279 22.94 12.00 -1.85
CA ARG A 279 22.89 13.32 -2.51
C ARG A 279 24.06 14.21 -2.06
N GLN A 280 24.35 14.22 -0.77
CA GLN A 280 25.51 14.99 -0.23
C GLN A 280 26.84 14.47 -0.79
N LEU A 281 27.02 13.15 -0.85
CA LEU A 281 28.23 12.55 -1.40
C LEU A 281 28.40 12.87 -2.89
N ALA A 282 27.32 12.73 -3.67
CA ALA A 282 27.35 13.04 -5.11
C ALA A 282 27.75 14.48 -5.36
N SER A 283 27.22 15.42 -4.59
CA SER A 283 27.57 16.84 -4.69
C SER A 283 29.03 17.11 -4.30
N HIS A 284 29.51 16.48 -3.24
CA HIS A 284 30.90 16.59 -2.83
C HIS A 284 31.88 16.09 -3.93
N VAL A 285 31.55 14.92 -4.51
CA VAL A 285 32.37 14.36 -5.61
C VAL A 285 32.40 15.30 -6.83
N GLU A 286 31.26 15.87 -7.21
CA GLU A 286 31.21 16.79 -8.36
C GLU A 286 32.00 18.09 -8.07
N ARG A 287 31.93 18.62 -6.84
CA ARG A 287 32.71 19.78 -6.41
C ARG A 287 34.22 19.49 -6.47
N VAL A 288 34.67 18.40 -5.88
CA VAL A 288 36.09 18.00 -5.90
C VAL A 288 36.59 17.83 -7.32
N LYS A 289 35.80 17.19 -8.18
CA LYS A 289 36.13 16.99 -9.60
C LYS A 289 36.24 18.33 -10.36
N GLU A 290 35.40 19.30 -10.07
CA GLU A 290 35.48 20.61 -10.71
C GLU A 290 36.67 21.46 -10.19
N GLU A 291 36.98 21.33 -8.88
CA GLU A 291 38.19 21.96 -8.30
C GLU A 291 39.45 21.38 -8.95
N GLU A 292 39.53 20.05 -9.09
CA GLU A 292 40.66 19.35 -9.72
C GLU A 292 40.80 19.75 -11.19
N ARG A 293 39.69 19.78 -11.95
CA ARG A 293 39.73 20.29 -13.35
C ARG A 293 40.26 21.70 -13.46
N GLY A 294 39.86 22.56 -12.51
CA GLY A 294 40.36 23.92 -12.45
C GLY A 294 41.84 24.04 -12.10
N HIS A 295 42.34 23.14 -11.25
CA HIS A 295 43.76 23.05 -10.91
C HIS A 295 44.59 22.59 -12.10
N ILE A 296 44.21 21.48 -12.70
CA ILE A 296 44.87 20.92 -13.88
C ILE A 296 44.89 21.93 -15.05
N ALA A 297 43.77 22.63 -15.31
CA ALA A 297 43.70 23.62 -16.37
C ALA A 297 44.73 24.79 -16.18
N ARG A 298 44.93 25.23 -14.92
CA ARG A 298 45.92 26.26 -14.60
C ARG A 298 47.34 25.72 -14.74
N GLU A 299 47.67 24.57 -14.20
CA GLU A 299 49.01 23.97 -14.34
C GLU A 299 49.38 23.75 -15.81
N ILE A 300 48.45 23.28 -16.64
CA ILE A 300 48.66 23.12 -18.09
C ILE A 300 48.94 24.50 -18.74
N HIS A 301 48.18 25.56 -18.34
CA HIS A 301 48.36 26.89 -18.90
C HIS A 301 49.69 27.50 -18.50
N ASP A 302 50.01 27.47 -17.21
CA ASP A 302 51.15 28.16 -16.63
C ASP A 302 52.48 27.46 -16.92
N ASP A 303 52.54 26.14 -16.72
CA ASP A 303 53.77 25.39 -16.88
C ASP A 303 54.06 25.03 -18.35
N LEU A 304 53.07 24.38 -19.01
CA LEU A 304 53.30 23.96 -20.40
C LEU A 304 53.19 25.13 -21.37
N GLY A 305 52.18 25.98 -21.22
CA GLY A 305 51.97 27.14 -22.07
C GLY A 305 53.11 28.16 -21.93
N GLY A 306 53.56 28.44 -20.71
CA GLY A 306 54.71 29.28 -20.42
C GLY A 306 56.00 28.74 -21.02
N THR A 307 56.30 27.45 -20.82
CA THR A 307 57.52 26.81 -21.34
C THR A 307 57.58 26.81 -22.87
N LEU A 308 56.47 26.47 -23.54
CA LEU A 308 56.35 26.43 -24.99
C LEU A 308 56.50 27.86 -25.59
N THR A 309 55.93 28.87 -24.91
CA THR A 309 56.04 30.25 -25.32
C THR A 309 57.47 30.76 -25.18
N ALA A 310 58.17 30.45 -24.08
CA ALA A 310 59.59 30.78 -23.92
C ALA A 310 60.46 30.11 -25.03
N ALA A 311 60.25 28.82 -25.28
CA ALA A 311 60.95 28.09 -26.34
C ALA A 311 60.69 28.73 -27.72
N LYS A 312 59.49 29.21 -28.01
CA LYS A 312 59.16 29.92 -29.24
C LYS A 312 59.91 31.24 -29.34
N ILE A 313 59.98 32.02 -28.25
CA ILE A 313 60.73 33.27 -28.22
C ILE A 313 62.22 33.05 -28.50
N ASP A 314 62.80 32.03 -27.84
CA ASP A 314 64.22 31.69 -28.04
C ASP A 314 64.50 31.22 -29.50
N LEU A 315 63.63 30.44 -30.06
CA LEU A 315 63.71 29.98 -31.44
C LEU A 315 63.57 31.15 -32.41
N SER A 316 62.65 32.04 -32.23
CA SER A 316 62.47 33.25 -33.05
C SER A 316 63.71 34.19 -32.95
N TRP A 317 64.33 34.28 -31.76
CA TRP A 317 65.58 35.00 -31.58
C TRP A 317 66.75 34.35 -32.37
N ILE A 318 66.91 33.05 -32.34
CA ILE A 318 67.89 32.29 -33.17
C ILE A 318 67.62 32.54 -34.64
N ARG A 319 66.38 32.39 -35.09
CA ARG A 319 65.95 32.59 -36.48
C ARG A 319 66.32 33.94 -37.03
N SER A 320 66.16 34.99 -36.23
CA SER A 320 66.45 36.38 -36.60
C SER A 320 67.96 36.67 -36.83
N ARG A 321 68.86 35.75 -36.39
CA ARG A 321 70.31 35.87 -36.47
C ARG A 321 70.92 34.97 -37.53
N LEU A 322 70.17 34.15 -38.24
CA LEU A 322 70.64 33.33 -39.33
C LEU A 322 70.86 34.17 -40.59
N GLY A 323 72.06 34.04 -41.20
CA GLY A 323 72.43 34.75 -42.42
C GLY A 323 71.88 34.08 -43.69
N PRO A 324 71.98 34.77 -44.87
CA PRO A 324 71.48 34.24 -46.14
C PRO A 324 72.11 32.91 -46.58
N ASP A 325 73.35 32.64 -46.14
CA ASP A 325 74.11 31.42 -46.37
C ASP A 325 73.70 30.24 -45.49
N GLN A 326 72.80 30.44 -44.60
CA GLN A 326 72.23 29.41 -43.63
C GLN A 326 70.79 29.02 -43.95
N ALA A 327 70.37 29.01 -45.23
CA ALA A 327 68.97 28.80 -45.63
C ALA A 327 68.35 27.49 -45.11
N ALA A 328 69.14 26.39 -45.09
CA ALA A 328 68.66 25.09 -44.55
C ALA A 328 68.36 25.12 -43.00
N LEU A 329 69.16 25.92 -42.27
CA LEU A 329 68.87 26.11 -40.82
C LEU A 329 67.64 27.01 -40.56
N ALA A 330 67.47 28.02 -41.44
CA ALA A 330 66.33 28.89 -41.43
C ALA A 330 65.01 28.12 -41.69
N GLU A 331 65.00 27.26 -42.72
CA GLU A 331 63.86 26.41 -43.01
C GLU A 331 63.54 25.45 -41.87
N LYS A 332 64.59 24.92 -41.22
CA LYS A 332 64.36 24.05 -40.03
C LYS A 332 63.81 24.82 -38.84
N ALA A 333 64.28 26.07 -38.61
CA ALA A 333 63.73 26.93 -37.55
C ALA A 333 62.26 27.28 -37.81
N ASP A 334 61.90 27.63 -39.06
CA ASP A 334 60.49 27.87 -39.45
C ASP A 334 59.62 26.66 -39.23
N SER A 335 60.10 25.45 -39.53
CA SER A 335 59.38 24.19 -39.23
C SER A 335 59.19 23.94 -37.73
N MET A 336 60.23 24.25 -36.91
CA MET A 336 60.14 24.11 -35.46
C MET A 336 59.17 25.15 -34.86
N GLU A 337 59.14 26.38 -35.40
CA GLU A 337 58.19 27.40 -34.97
C GLU A 337 56.74 26.97 -35.22
N ALA A 338 56.44 26.41 -36.38
CA ALA A 338 55.14 25.85 -36.70
C ALA A 338 54.71 24.69 -35.76
N LEU A 339 55.64 23.84 -35.34
CA LEU A 339 55.40 22.81 -34.37
C LEU A 339 55.10 23.36 -32.98
N LEU A 340 55.85 24.37 -32.56
CA LEU A 340 55.60 25.05 -31.26
C LEU A 340 54.25 25.75 -31.26
N ASP A 341 53.87 26.40 -32.37
CA ASP A 341 52.57 27.03 -32.49
C ASP A 341 51.42 25.98 -32.40
N SER A 342 51.60 24.87 -33.07
CA SER A 342 50.62 23.76 -32.97
C SER A 342 50.53 23.20 -31.55
N ALA A 343 51.66 23.08 -30.83
CA ALA A 343 51.69 22.61 -29.45
C ALA A 343 51.07 23.60 -28.49
N ILE A 344 51.31 24.91 -28.62
CA ILE A 344 50.68 25.96 -27.83
C ILE A 344 49.18 25.97 -28.06
N GLU A 345 48.73 25.84 -29.30
CA GLU A 345 47.31 25.79 -29.62
C GLU A 345 46.64 24.53 -29.03
N ALA A 346 47.30 23.37 -29.09
CA ALA A 346 46.79 22.13 -28.47
C ALA A 346 46.68 22.26 -26.95
N THR A 347 47.69 22.79 -26.29
CA THR A 347 47.71 23.09 -24.85
C THR A 347 46.56 24.01 -24.46
N GLY A 348 46.37 25.07 -25.21
CA GLY A 348 45.24 25.97 -25.04
C GLY A 348 43.88 25.31 -25.23
N ARG A 349 43.72 24.40 -26.20
CA ARG A 349 42.47 23.65 -26.38
C ARG A 349 42.21 22.73 -25.21
N ILE A 350 43.22 22.04 -24.68
CA ILE A 350 43.06 21.13 -23.52
C ILE A 350 42.67 21.93 -22.26
N SER A 351 43.40 23.00 -21.95
CA SER A 351 43.13 23.84 -20.81
C SER A 351 41.70 24.43 -20.84
N ARG A 352 41.27 24.91 -22.01
CA ARG A 352 39.90 25.44 -22.22
C ARG A 352 38.82 24.35 -22.08
N SER A 353 39.11 23.10 -22.50
CA SER A 353 38.19 21.97 -22.32
C SER A 353 38.02 21.57 -20.86
N LEU A 354 39.08 21.68 -20.07
CA LEU A 354 39.04 21.37 -18.64
C LEU A 354 38.31 22.44 -17.88
N ARG A 355 38.72 23.72 -18.05
CA ARG A 355 38.08 24.92 -17.48
C ARG A 355 38.45 26.15 -18.28
N PRO A 356 37.44 26.88 -18.81
CA PRO A 356 37.75 28.18 -19.47
C PRO A 356 38.23 29.17 -18.44
N LEU A 357 39.45 29.68 -18.59
CA LEU A 357 40.01 30.74 -17.74
C LEU A 357 39.18 32.04 -17.81
N VAL A 358 38.39 32.21 -18.88
CA VAL A 358 37.45 33.34 -19.04
C VAL A 358 36.39 33.39 -17.94
N LEU A 359 36.08 32.29 -17.25
CA LEU A 359 35.18 32.30 -16.09
C LEU A 359 35.71 33.17 -14.92
N ASP A 360 37.01 33.36 -14.84
CA ASP A 360 37.60 34.23 -13.81
C ASP A 360 37.34 35.73 -14.09
N TYR A 361 36.92 36.11 -15.30
CA TYR A 361 36.44 37.43 -15.70
C TYR A 361 34.93 37.61 -15.65
N GLY A 362 34.21 36.60 -15.14
CA GLY A 362 32.75 36.59 -14.99
C GLY A 362 32.04 35.70 -15.97
N VAL A 363 30.80 35.30 -15.58
CA VAL A 363 29.99 34.34 -16.34
C VAL A 363 29.52 34.90 -17.68
N ALA A 364 29.19 36.18 -17.76
CA ALA A 364 28.78 36.84 -19.02
C ALA A 364 29.89 36.78 -20.08
N ALA A 365 31.13 37.15 -19.69
CA ALA A 365 32.30 37.08 -20.57
C ALA A 365 32.59 35.63 -21.02
N ALA A 366 32.41 34.65 -20.14
CA ALA A 366 32.61 33.26 -20.47
C ALA A 366 31.57 32.76 -21.47
N ILE A 367 30.30 33.11 -21.30
CA ILE A 367 29.22 32.77 -22.24
C ILE A 367 29.48 33.42 -23.61
N GLU A 368 29.78 34.72 -23.66
CA GLU A 368 30.07 35.43 -24.89
C GLU A 368 31.23 34.78 -25.65
N TRP A 369 32.32 34.46 -24.93
CA TRP A 369 33.46 33.76 -25.54
C TRP A 369 33.08 32.39 -26.10
N GLN A 370 32.30 31.61 -25.33
CA GLN A 370 31.85 30.26 -25.77
C GLN A 370 30.95 30.34 -27.01
N VAL A 371 30.08 31.35 -27.10
CA VAL A 371 29.24 31.63 -28.25
C VAL A 371 30.09 31.90 -29.50
N LYS A 372 31.15 32.76 -29.40
CA LYS A 372 32.08 33.04 -30.47
C LYS A 372 32.80 31.78 -30.98
N GLU A 373 33.26 30.92 -30.04
CA GLU A 373 33.92 29.66 -30.37
C GLU A 373 32.94 28.66 -31.01
N PHE A 374 31.72 28.58 -30.51
CA PHE A 374 30.68 27.68 -31.05
C PHE A 374 30.30 28.08 -32.48
N ARG A 375 30.06 29.35 -32.75
CA ARG A 375 29.80 29.92 -34.07
C ARG A 375 30.92 29.58 -35.05
N LYS A 376 32.17 29.79 -34.64
CA LYS A 376 33.36 29.52 -35.47
C LYS A 376 33.52 28.01 -35.83
N ARG A 377 33.20 27.16 -34.86
CA ARG A 377 33.41 25.71 -35.00
C ARG A 377 32.27 25.00 -35.73
N MET A 378 31.03 25.41 -35.46
CA MET A 378 29.83 24.71 -35.95
C MET A 378 29.19 25.38 -37.17
N GLY A 379 29.53 26.62 -37.45
CA GLY A 379 28.93 27.40 -38.55
C GLY A 379 27.46 27.82 -38.29
N ILE A 380 26.99 27.63 -37.06
CA ILE A 380 25.62 27.98 -36.63
C ILE A 380 25.59 29.46 -36.21
N THR A 381 24.61 30.21 -36.69
CA THR A 381 24.41 31.63 -36.26
C THR A 381 23.96 31.64 -34.82
N CYS A 382 24.56 32.51 -33.99
CA CYS A 382 24.22 32.66 -32.58
C CYS A 382 24.10 34.12 -32.21
N ASP A 383 23.05 34.52 -31.54
CA ASP A 383 22.87 35.88 -31.02
C ASP A 383 22.86 35.81 -29.49
N PHE A 384 23.71 36.64 -28.90
CA PHE A 384 23.86 36.74 -27.44
C PHE A 384 23.50 38.14 -26.95
N VAL A 385 22.57 38.20 -26.02
CA VAL A 385 22.14 39.44 -25.35
C VAL A 385 22.34 39.25 -23.85
N CYS A 386 22.99 40.23 -23.24
CA CYS A 386 23.21 40.26 -21.80
C CYS A 386 22.62 41.55 -21.21
N SER A 387 21.84 41.44 -20.14
CA SER A 387 21.22 42.59 -19.50
C SER A 387 22.22 43.51 -18.80
N ARG A 388 23.34 42.94 -18.33
CA ARG A 388 24.44 43.63 -17.62
C ARG A 388 25.76 42.92 -17.88
N GLU A 389 26.84 43.68 -18.10
CA GLU A 389 28.17 43.09 -18.29
C GLU A 389 28.82 42.61 -16.99
N ASP A 390 28.41 43.18 -15.83
CA ASP A 390 28.96 42.92 -14.50
C ASP A 390 28.10 41.99 -13.63
N ILE A 391 27.60 40.93 -14.19
CA ILE A 391 26.82 39.93 -13.41
C ILE A 391 27.73 39.26 -12.39
N MET A 392 27.47 39.54 -11.10
CA MET A 392 28.22 39.02 -9.97
C MET A 392 27.54 37.74 -9.42
N LEU A 393 28.07 36.61 -9.77
CA LEU A 393 27.71 35.31 -9.21
C LEU A 393 28.89 34.71 -8.45
N ASP A 394 28.58 34.02 -7.34
CA ASP A 394 29.60 33.23 -6.68
C ASP A 394 30.21 32.20 -7.66
N ARG A 395 31.50 31.89 -7.42
CA ARG A 395 32.28 31.01 -8.28
C ARG A 395 31.59 29.68 -8.60
N GLU A 396 30.90 29.09 -7.62
CA GLU A 396 30.16 27.86 -7.74
C GLU A 396 28.97 28.02 -8.71
N PHE A 397 28.22 29.11 -8.57
CA PHE A 397 27.07 29.44 -9.43
C PHE A 397 27.52 29.74 -10.87
N SER A 398 28.58 30.54 -11.04
CA SER A 398 29.17 30.84 -12.36
C SER A 398 29.61 29.58 -13.08
N THR A 399 30.27 28.66 -12.36
CA THR A 399 30.75 27.38 -12.92
C THR A 399 29.56 26.47 -13.32
N ALA A 400 28.57 26.36 -12.46
CA ALA A 400 27.40 25.52 -12.73
C ALA A 400 26.57 26.04 -13.92
N LEU A 401 26.31 27.36 -13.97
CA LEU A 401 25.60 27.99 -15.09
C LEU A 401 26.33 27.81 -16.40
N PHE A 402 27.64 28.01 -16.38
CA PHE A 402 28.48 27.83 -17.57
C PHE A 402 28.50 26.36 -18.03
N ARG A 403 28.57 25.38 -17.12
CA ARG A 403 28.50 23.96 -17.45
C ARG A 403 27.14 23.55 -18.02
N ILE A 404 26.05 24.09 -17.52
CA ILE A 404 24.72 23.87 -18.08
C ILE A 404 24.66 24.44 -19.50
N PHE A 405 25.21 25.66 -19.69
CA PHE A 405 25.30 26.29 -21.00
C PHE A 405 26.11 25.45 -22.00
N GLN A 406 27.29 24.94 -21.61
CA GLN A 406 28.11 24.07 -22.45
C GLN A 406 27.36 22.78 -22.86
N GLU A 407 26.65 22.17 -21.93
CA GLU A 407 25.87 20.96 -22.20
C GLU A 407 24.72 21.26 -23.16
N THR A 408 24.07 22.43 -22.99
CA THR A 408 23.00 22.88 -23.90
C THR A 408 23.54 23.04 -25.34
N LEU A 409 24.68 23.75 -25.50
CA LEU A 409 25.32 23.90 -26.83
C LEU A 409 25.75 22.54 -27.41
N THR A 410 26.24 21.63 -26.57
CA THR A 410 26.59 20.27 -27.00
C THR A 410 25.38 19.50 -27.51
N ASN A 411 24.25 19.63 -26.85
CA ASN A 411 22.99 19.02 -27.28
C ASN A 411 22.49 19.61 -28.59
N ILE A 412 22.60 20.94 -28.78
CA ILE A 412 22.27 21.62 -30.01
C ILE A 412 23.17 21.07 -31.15
N ALA A 413 24.48 21.01 -30.93
CA ALA A 413 25.43 20.54 -31.93
C ALA A 413 25.21 19.09 -32.37
N LYS A 414 24.85 18.20 -31.42
CA LYS A 414 24.67 16.78 -31.65
C LYS A 414 23.28 16.39 -32.14
N HIS A 415 22.29 17.13 -31.70
CA HIS A 415 20.91 16.64 -31.77
C HIS A 415 19.90 17.60 -32.44
N ALA A 416 20.11 18.90 -32.41
CA ALA A 416 19.08 19.83 -32.87
C ALA A 416 19.00 19.97 -34.40
N GLY A 417 20.17 19.94 -35.12
CA GLY A 417 20.20 20.29 -36.52
C GLY A 417 19.81 21.76 -36.76
N ALA A 418 20.05 22.64 -35.76
CA ALA A 418 19.70 24.02 -35.79
C ALA A 418 20.56 24.84 -36.72
N SER A 419 19.99 25.93 -37.27
CA SER A 419 20.70 26.94 -38.07
C SER A 419 20.95 28.24 -37.28
N HIS A 420 20.16 28.46 -36.25
CA HIS A 420 20.19 29.64 -35.40
C HIS A 420 19.99 29.30 -33.94
N VAL A 421 20.68 30.04 -33.03
CA VAL A 421 20.56 29.92 -31.57
C VAL A 421 20.49 31.33 -30.93
N ASP A 422 19.42 31.60 -30.23
CA ASP A 422 19.25 32.81 -29.41
C ASP A 422 19.65 32.50 -27.97
N ILE A 423 20.48 33.38 -27.40
CA ILE A 423 20.97 33.26 -26.03
C ILE A 423 20.72 34.57 -25.29
N SER A 424 20.04 34.55 -24.16
CA SER A 424 19.90 35.67 -23.27
C SER A 424 20.38 35.33 -21.86
N LEU A 425 21.08 36.30 -21.24
CA LEU A 425 21.51 36.28 -19.85
C LEU A 425 20.98 37.51 -19.13
N GLU A 426 20.08 37.30 -18.18
CA GLU A 426 19.37 38.35 -17.49
C GLU A 426 19.66 38.26 -15.98
N ASP A 427 19.91 39.42 -15.34
CA ASP A 427 20.09 39.54 -13.88
C ASP A 427 19.16 40.65 -13.36
N ASP A 428 18.20 40.28 -12.52
CA ASP A 428 17.29 41.22 -11.85
C ASP A 428 17.74 41.63 -10.44
N GLY A 429 18.91 41.14 -10.01
CA GLY A 429 19.51 41.37 -8.69
C GLY A 429 19.12 40.31 -7.63
N ASN A 430 18.07 39.51 -7.84
CA ASN A 430 17.69 38.42 -6.98
C ASN A 430 18.01 37.07 -7.64
N GLU A 431 17.78 36.98 -8.95
CA GLU A 431 17.94 35.77 -9.75
C GLU A 431 18.70 36.09 -11.03
N VAL A 432 19.43 35.10 -11.52
CA VAL A 432 20.05 35.12 -12.84
C VAL A 432 19.37 34.09 -13.72
N LEU A 433 18.86 34.57 -14.86
CA LEU A 433 18.14 33.75 -15.85
C LEU A 433 18.98 33.62 -17.11
N LEU A 434 19.37 32.41 -17.45
CA LEU A 434 19.93 32.04 -18.75
C LEU A 434 18.86 31.39 -19.60
N THR A 435 18.59 31.93 -20.78
CA THR A 435 17.70 31.32 -21.77
C THR A 435 18.48 31.00 -23.03
N VAL A 436 18.36 29.79 -23.54
CA VAL A 436 18.95 29.34 -24.80
C VAL A 436 17.85 28.73 -25.64
N THR A 437 17.65 29.26 -26.85
CA THR A 437 16.60 28.79 -27.77
C THR A 437 17.24 28.43 -29.12
N ASP A 438 17.03 27.24 -29.63
CA ASP A 438 17.41 26.82 -30.97
C ASP A 438 16.20 26.69 -31.89
N ASP A 439 16.43 26.82 -33.20
CA ASP A 439 15.47 26.65 -34.29
C ASP A 439 15.43 25.23 -34.88
N GLY A 440 15.98 24.25 -34.17
CA GLY A 440 16.17 22.89 -34.65
C GLY A 440 14.90 22.04 -34.61
N ARG A 441 15.09 20.71 -34.66
CA ARG A 441 14.00 19.72 -34.71
C ARG A 441 13.13 19.66 -33.46
N GLY A 442 13.55 20.29 -32.34
CA GLY A 442 12.88 20.27 -31.06
C GLY A 442 13.12 18.98 -30.28
N ILE A 443 12.55 18.91 -29.08
CA ILE A 443 12.61 17.78 -28.17
C ILE A 443 11.19 17.30 -27.83
N ASP A 444 10.96 15.98 -27.88
CA ASP A 444 9.69 15.38 -27.46
C ASP A 444 9.68 15.22 -25.92
N THR A 445 8.51 15.45 -25.30
CA THR A 445 8.29 15.22 -23.88
C THR A 445 8.64 13.79 -23.45
N HIS A 446 8.48 12.82 -24.33
CA HIS A 446 8.86 11.42 -24.10
C HIS A 446 10.39 11.24 -23.99
N ASP A 447 11.18 12.03 -24.73
CA ASP A 447 12.64 11.97 -24.72
C ASP A 447 13.25 12.65 -23.48
N LEU A 448 12.54 13.58 -22.84
CA LEU A 448 12.95 14.22 -21.59
C LEU A 448 12.99 13.26 -20.39
N HIS A 449 12.28 12.13 -20.45
CA HIS A 449 12.16 11.15 -19.37
C HIS A 449 12.84 9.81 -19.65
N LYS A 450 13.48 9.63 -20.81
CA LYS A 450 14.22 8.40 -21.11
C LYS A 450 15.39 8.20 -20.16
N ASN A 451 15.55 6.97 -19.67
CA ASN A 451 16.63 6.54 -18.76
C ASN A 451 18.06 6.70 -19.33
N GLY A 452 18.23 7.23 -20.55
CA GLY A 452 19.52 7.47 -21.21
C GLY A 452 19.94 8.95 -21.33
N SER A 453 19.12 9.91 -20.88
CA SER A 453 19.40 11.36 -21.01
C SER A 453 20.28 11.88 -19.85
N TYR A 454 21.49 11.34 -19.70
CA TYR A 454 22.43 11.73 -18.63
C TYR A 454 22.74 13.23 -18.63
N GLY A 455 22.80 13.87 -19.80
CA GLY A 455 23.06 15.32 -19.93
C GLY A 455 21.96 16.17 -19.32
N ILE A 456 20.71 15.90 -19.66
CA ILE A 456 19.54 16.65 -19.14
C ILE A 456 19.41 16.45 -17.64
N ARG A 457 19.57 15.21 -17.18
CA ARG A 457 19.54 14.90 -15.74
C ARG A 457 20.65 15.65 -14.99
N GLY A 458 21.87 15.62 -15.50
CA GLY A 458 23.01 16.35 -14.90
C GLY A 458 22.79 17.87 -14.85
N MET A 459 22.14 18.45 -15.88
CA MET A 459 21.77 19.87 -15.85
C MET A 459 20.74 20.17 -14.75
N ARG A 460 19.69 19.33 -14.61
CA ARG A 460 18.66 19.49 -13.54
C ARG A 460 19.26 19.33 -12.15
N GLU A 461 20.11 18.34 -11.94
CA GLU A 461 20.79 18.09 -10.68
C GLU A 461 21.70 19.28 -10.29
N ARG A 462 22.45 19.87 -11.22
CA ARG A 462 23.29 21.05 -10.97
C ARG A 462 22.47 22.30 -10.61
N ALA A 463 21.41 22.60 -11.37
CA ALA A 463 20.54 23.74 -11.05
C ALA A 463 19.89 23.58 -9.70
N GLY A 464 19.26 22.42 -9.44
CA GLY A 464 18.56 22.11 -8.18
C GLY A 464 19.49 22.11 -6.97
N PHE A 465 20.75 21.70 -7.14
CA PHE A 465 21.74 21.71 -6.07
C PHE A 465 22.02 23.12 -5.54
N LEU A 466 21.98 24.13 -6.42
CA LEU A 466 22.18 25.53 -6.08
C LEU A 466 20.88 26.26 -5.69
N GLY A 467 19.79 25.54 -5.50
CA GLY A 467 18.48 26.09 -5.20
C GLY A 467 17.81 26.77 -6.40
N GLY A 468 18.33 26.51 -7.61
CA GLY A 468 17.76 26.99 -8.85
C GLY A 468 16.85 25.99 -9.54
N THR A 469 16.30 26.41 -10.68
CA THR A 469 15.43 25.59 -11.52
C THR A 469 15.91 25.56 -12.95
N ILE A 470 15.57 24.50 -13.66
CA ILE A 470 15.76 24.40 -15.11
C ILE A 470 14.47 23.93 -15.76
N ASP A 471 14.03 24.63 -16.77
CA ASP A 471 12.93 24.25 -17.63
C ASP A 471 13.45 23.96 -19.04
N ILE A 472 13.01 22.84 -19.62
CA ILE A 472 13.36 22.45 -20.98
C ILE A 472 12.06 22.19 -21.71
N SER A 473 11.77 23.00 -22.69
CA SER A 473 10.55 22.93 -23.49
C SER A 473 10.87 22.95 -24.98
N GLY A 474 10.02 22.33 -25.77
CA GLY A 474 10.16 22.26 -27.22
C GLY A 474 9.02 21.46 -27.83
N ALA A 475 8.86 21.61 -29.13
CA ALA A 475 7.93 20.80 -29.91
C ALA A 475 8.63 20.32 -31.19
N SER A 476 8.20 19.17 -31.70
CA SER A 476 8.78 18.60 -32.92
C SER A 476 8.73 19.60 -34.08
N GLY A 477 9.89 19.99 -34.60
CA GLY A 477 10.03 20.96 -35.70
C GLY A 477 9.92 22.44 -35.30
N ALA A 478 9.84 22.75 -33.98
CA ALA A 478 9.74 24.12 -33.49
C ALA A 478 10.92 24.56 -32.60
N GLY A 479 12.00 23.77 -32.59
CA GLY A 479 13.18 24.04 -31.78
C GLY A 479 13.02 23.66 -30.32
N THR A 480 14.10 23.94 -29.54
CA THR A 480 14.13 23.68 -28.10
C THR A 480 14.50 24.96 -27.35
N GLN A 481 13.85 25.20 -26.23
CA GLN A 481 14.20 26.25 -25.29
C GLN A 481 14.66 25.64 -23.97
N VAL A 482 15.81 26.05 -23.48
CA VAL A 482 16.34 25.74 -22.15
C VAL A 482 16.39 27.03 -21.32
N ARG A 483 15.69 27.07 -20.21
CA ARG A 483 15.66 28.17 -19.26
C ARG A 483 16.25 27.73 -17.92
N VAL A 484 17.27 28.42 -17.45
CA VAL A 484 17.94 28.14 -16.18
C VAL A 484 17.82 29.37 -15.30
N CYS A 485 17.18 29.21 -14.13
CA CYS A 485 17.05 30.25 -13.14
C CYS A 485 17.88 29.86 -11.91
N LEU A 486 18.84 30.74 -11.51
CA LEU A 486 19.66 30.56 -10.31
C LEU A 486 19.52 31.76 -9.41
N PRO A 487 19.48 31.61 -8.07
CA PRO A 487 19.51 32.76 -7.16
C PRO A 487 20.82 33.50 -7.27
N ALA A 488 20.78 34.85 -7.33
CA ALA A 488 21.97 35.72 -7.45
C ALA A 488 22.85 35.69 -6.20
N LYS A 489 22.23 35.38 -5.04
CA LYS A 489 22.93 35.22 -3.75
C LYS A 489 22.58 33.84 -3.17
N ARG A 490 23.56 33.17 -2.57
CA ARG A 490 23.33 31.94 -1.84
C ARG A 490 22.26 32.17 -0.77
N PRO A 491 21.14 31.39 -0.73
CA PRO A 491 20.20 31.49 0.36
C PRO A 491 20.97 31.26 1.67
N SER A 492 20.83 32.12 2.65
CA SER A 492 21.37 31.91 3.97
C SER A 492 20.76 30.64 4.52
N HIS A 493 21.56 29.61 4.71
CA HIS A 493 21.11 28.45 5.48
C HIS A 493 20.73 28.98 6.86
N ALA A 494 19.44 29.00 7.16
CA ALA A 494 18.97 29.02 8.52
C ALA A 494 19.50 27.74 9.16
N VAL A 495 20.52 27.90 10.00
CA VAL A 495 20.96 26.84 10.90
C VAL A 495 19.86 26.71 11.92
N ASP A 496 18.93 25.75 11.70
CA ASP A 496 18.04 25.31 12.77
C ASP A 496 18.91 24.62 13.82
N SER A 497 19.04 25.34 14.92
CA SER A 497 19.62 24.85 16.19
C SER A 497 18.61 23.99 16.96
#